data_4253ed567ffa2d1a10e1a4711e136fd8
#
_entry.id   4253ed567ffa2d1a10e1a4711e136fd8
#
_cell.length_a   1.000
_cell.length_b   1.000
_cell.length_c   1.000
_cell.angle_alpha   90.00
_cell.angle_beta   90.00
_cell.angle_gamma   90.00
#
_symmetry.space_group_name_H-M   'P 1'
#
loop_
_entity.id
_entity.type
_entity.pdbx_description
1 polymer ?
#
loop_
_entity_poly.entity_id
_entity_poly.type
_entity_poly.pdbx_seq_one_letter_code
_entity_poly.pdbx_strand_id
1 'polypeptide(L)'
;MAIDIAQVVDLDRYPIHEDGEARTHLVSSVQKDVRSVGCAVIKQFVKPSAIPALVAEGDKVSHLGHRNFNRTNPYFTQLPADLPDTHPLRRFYDRSNAFVPADNFGEDSIIRSLYEWPAFAPFIQEVLEEPSFYRYADPLADVVINLAEEGNGFPWHFDTNNYTVTLAIQNAEHGGEFEFSPNLRTPTDENYDGVGQVLDGDQSLIHTLHLEPGDLQIFKGRYSLH
;
A
#
# COMPACT_ATOMS: atom_id res chain seq x y z
N MET A 1 -15.72 -21.72 8.84
CA MET A 1 -16.56 -20.82 9.68
C MET A 1 -16.27 -19.41 9.24
N ALA A 2 -17.28 -18.53 9.16
CA ALA A 2 -17.03 -17.13 8.83
C ALA A 2 -16.12 -16.47 9.90
N ILE A 3 -15.15 -15.70 9.47
CA ILE A 3 -14.25 -14.94 10.34
C ILE A 3 -15.07 -13.84 11.03
N ASP A 4 -14.98 -13.76 12.35
CA ASP A 4 -15.54 -12.65 13.12
C ASP A 4 -14.58 -11.46 13.04
N ILE A 5 -14.90 -10.47 12.20
CA ILE A 5 -14.08 -9.28 11.97
C ILE A 5 -13.82 -8.50 13.28
N ALA A 6 -14.74 -8.54 14.25
CA ALA A 6 -14.54 -7.89 15.54
C ALA A 6 -13.40 -8.51 16.37
N GLN A 7 -12.99 -9.75 16.06
CA GLN A 7 -11.79 -10.35 16.66
C GLN A 7 -10.50 -9.91 15.94
N VAL A 8 -10.60 -9.39 14.73
CA VAL A 8 -9.47 -8.97 13.90
C VAL A 8 -9.27 -7.46 13.99
N VAL A 9 -10.28 -6.68 13.67
CA VAL A 9 -10.24 -5.20 13.65
C VAL A 9 -10.56 -4.64 15.03
N ASP A 10 -9.86 -3.59 15.43
CA ASP A 10 -10.14 -2.86 16.67
C ASP A 10 -11.33 -1.90 16.45
N LEU A 11 -12.54 -2.48 16.48
CA LEU A 11 -13.78 -1.76 16.22
C LEU A 11 -14.17 -0.79 17.34
N ASP A 12 -13.67 -0.98 18.55
CA ASP A 12 -13.87 -0.04 19.65
C ASP A 12 -13.13 1.28 19.38
N ARG A 13 -11.95 1.17 18.80
CA ARG A 13 -11.12 2.32 18.41
C ARG A 13 -11.48 2.88 17.05
N TYR A 14 -11.85 2.00 16.12
CA TYR A 14 -12.13 2.32 14.71
C TYR A 14 -13.49 1.79 14.27
N PRO A 15 -14.60 2.43 14.67
CA PRO A 15 -15.96 1.95 14.41
C PRO A 15 -16.39 2.23 12.96
N ILE A 16 -15.67 1.69 11.98
CA ILE A 16 -15.93 1.95 10.54
C ILE A 16 -17.23 1.34 10.03
N HIS A 17 -17.84 0.45 10.79
CA HIS A 17 -19.06 -0.28 10.45
C HIS A 17 -20.35 0.36 11.01
N GLU A 18 -20.21 1.39 11.85
CA GLU A 18 -21.33 2.05 12.52
C GLU A 18 -21.30 3.55 12.24
N ASP A 19 -22.46 4.14 12.00
CA ASP A 19 -22.58 5.58 11.90
C ASP A 19 -22.45 6.22 13.29
N GLY A 20 -21.78 7.37 13.36
CA GLY A 20 -21.62 8.07 14.62
C GLY A 20 -20.49 9.09 14.62
N GLU A 21 -20.40 9.82 15.72
CA GLU A 21 -19.42 10.90 15.87
C GLU A 21 -17.97 10.38 15.82
N ALA A 22 -17.68 9.22 16.46
CA ALA A 22 -16.37 8.61 16.45
C ALA A 22 -15.91 8.22 15.03
N ARG A 23 -16.81 7.63 14.23
CA ARG A 23 -16.54 7.32 12.83
C ARG A 23 -16.31 8.59 12.00
N THR A 24 -17.12 9.62 12.19
CA THR A 24 -16.98 10.91 11.50
C THR A 24 -15.61 11.55 11.80
N HIS A 25 -15.19 11.52 13.05
CA HIS A 25 -13.86 11.99 13.45
C HIS A 25 -12.72 11.19 12.80
N LEU A 26 -12.82 9.86 12.79
CA LEU A 26 -11.84 9.00 12.13
C LEU A 26 -11.73 9.33 10.65
N VAL A 27 -12.85 9.36 9.92
CA VAL A 27 -12.88 9.68 8.50
C VAL A 27 -12.25 11.05 8.23
N SER A 28 -12.65 12.09 8.98
CA SER A 28 -12.10 13.44 8.80
C SER A 28 -10.60 13.52 9.07
N SER A 29 -10.10 12.76 10.05
CA SER A 29 -8.66 12.68 10.34
C SER A 29 -7.90 12.03 9.19
N VAL A 30 -8.36 10.88 8.71
CA VAL A 30 -7.73 10.16 7.59
C VAL A 30 -7.77 10.99 6.31
N GLN A 31 -8.90 11.63 6.00
CA GLN A 31 -9.03 12.54 4.86
C GLN A 31 -8.00 13.69 4.92
N LYS A 32 -7.85 14.30 6.10
CA LYS A 32 -6.88 15.38 6.31
C LYS A 32 -5.46 14.91 5.95
N ASP A 33 -5.06 13.74 6.44
CA ASP A 33 -3.71 13.22 6.20
C ASP A 33 -3.51 12.87 4.72
N VAL A 34 -4.48 12.19 4.08
CA VAL A 34 -4.42 11.88 2.64
C VAL A 34 -4.35 13.14 1.78
N ARG A 35 -5.07 14.22 2.15
CA ARG A 35 -5.00 15.49 1.42
C ARG A 35 -3.67 16.21 1.61
N SER A 36 -3.16 16.25 2.83
CA SER A 36 -1.98 17.06 3.18
C SER A 36 -0.67 16.42 2.74
N VAL A 37 -0.50 15.13 3.04
CA VAL A 37 0.76 14.41 2.77
C VAL A 37 0.61 13.23 1.81
N GLY A 38 -0.58 13.04 1.21
CA GLY A 38 -0.81 11.94 0.27
C GLY A 38 -0.80 10.54 0.89
N CYS A 39 -0.71 10.45 2.22
CA CYS A 39 -0.62 9.19 2.95
C CYS A 39 -1.26 9.34 4.33
N ALA A 40 -2.05 8.34 4.74
CA ALA A 40 -2.56 8.22 6.10
C ALA A 40 -2.25 6.83 6.65
N VAL A 41 -2.01 6.76 7.96
CA VAL A 41 -1.78 5.49 8.68
C VAL A 41 -2.75 5.39 9.84
N ILE A 42 -3.58 4.36 9.80
CA ILE A 42 -4.48 3.99 10.91
C ILE A 42 -3.73 2.98 11.77
N LYS A 43 -3.18 3.48 12.87
CA LYS A 43 -2.30 2.69 13.75
C LYS A 43 -3.04 1.57 14.46
N GLN A 44 -2.50 0.34 14.39
CA GLN A 44 -3.10 -0.84 15.02
C GLN A 44 -4.58 -1.02 14.64
N PHE A 45 -4.89 -0.80 13.36
CA PHE A 45 -6.22 -1.08 12.82
C PHE A 45 -6.62 -2.53 13.07
N VAL A 46 -5.67 -3.44 12.92
CA VAL A 46 -5.80 -4.84 13.32
C VAL A 46 -5.29 -4.99 14.75
N LYS A 47 -6.06 -5.70 15.57
CA LYS A 47 -5.72 -6.01 16.96
C LYS A 47 -4.41 -6.78 17.05
N PRO A 48 -3.53 -6.45 18.00
CA PRO A 48 -2.28 -7.20 18.21
C PRO A 48 -2.50 -8.71 18.41
N SER A 49 -3.63 -9.11 19.01
CA SER A 49 -4.01 -10.51 19.21
C SER A 49 -4.28 -11.27 17.92
N ALA A 50 -4.62 -10.59 16.81
CA ALA A 50 -4.89 -11.20 15.51
C ALA A 50 -3.63 -11.32 14.64
N ILE A 51 -2.56 -10.58 14.93
CA ILE A 51 -1.34 -10.57 14.13
C ILE A 51 -0.70 -11.96 13.99
N PRO A 52 -0.55 -12.78 15.06
CA PRO A 52 0.03 -14.12 14.90
C PRO A 52 -0.74 -15.02 13.91
N ALA A 53 -2.06 -14.86 13.83
CA ALA A 53 -2.88 -15.63 12.89
C ALA A 53 -2.68 -15.15 11.43
N LEU A 54 -2.56 -13.83 11.23
CA LEU A 54 -2.24 -13.25 9.91
C LEU A 54 -0.84 -13.64 9.44
N VAL A 55 0.16 -13.63 10.31
CA VAL A 55 1.51 -14.10 10.01
C VAL A 55 1.48 -15.58 9.61
N ALA A 56 0.81 -16.41 10.40
CA ALA A 56 0.68 -17.85 10.10
C ALA A 56 -0.05 -18.11 8.76
N GLU A 57 -1.04 -17.29 8.41
CA GLU A 57 -1.70 -17.34 7.11
C GLU A 57 -0.73 -16.99 5.98
N GLY A 58 0.05 -15.91 6.12
CA GLY A 58 1.06 -15.50 5.15
C GLY A 58 2.15 -16.57 4.97
N ASP A 59 2.67 -17.11 6.07
CA ASP A 59 3.70 -18.17 6.05
C ASP A 59 3.22 -19.42 5.34
N LYS A 60 1.97 -19.81 5.56
CA LYS A 60 1.36 -21.00 4.94
C LYS A 60 1.37 -20.93 3.41
N VAL A 61 1.23 -19.72 2.82
CA VAL A 61 1.12 -19.53 1.37
C VAL A 61 2.36 -18.87 0.75
N SER A 62 3.34 -18.45 1.54
CA SER A 62 4.53 -17.72 1.06
C SER A 62 5.33 -18.48 0.00
N HIS A 63 5.37 -19.82 0.09
CA HIS A 63 6.03 -20.69 -0.88
C HIS A 63 5.36 -20.68 -2.26
N LEU A 64 4.10 -20.27 -2.36
CA LEU A 64 3.33 -20.10 -3.61
C LEU A 64 3.55 -18.72 -4.24
N GLY A 65 4.39 -17.88 -3.62
CA GLY A 65 4.67 -16.55 -4.10
C GLY A 65 5.27 -16.54 -5.51
N HIS A 66 4.69 -15.71 -6.36
CA HIS A 66 5.26 -15.42 -7.68
C HIS A 66 6.40 -14.43 -7.52
N ARG A 67 7.61 -14.86 -7.89
CA ARG A 67 8.81 -14.03 -7.84
C ARG A 67 9.11 -13.46 -9.22
N ASN A 68 9.24 -12.14 -9.28
CA ASN A 68 9.54 -11.42 -10.50
C ASN A 68 10.85 -10.64 -10.34
N PHE A 69 11.69 -10.70 -11.36
CA PHE A 69 12.88 -9.88 -11.47
C PHE A 69 12.85 -9.17 -12.81
N ASN A 70 12.84 -7.84 -12.79
CA ASN A 70 12.89 -7.04 -13.99
C ASN A 70 13.69 -5.75 -13.76
N ARG A 71 14.03 -5.07 -14.85
CA ARG A 71 14.66 -3.77 -14.83
C ARG A 71 13.69 -2.74 -15.34
N THR A 72 13.38 -1.73 -14.52
CA THR A 72 12.36 -0.74 -14.81
C THR A 72 12.74 0.65 -14.34
N ASN A 73 12.11 1.66 -14.90
CA ASN A 73 12.18 3.05 -14.42
C ASN A 73 11.01 3.34 -13.46
N PRO A 74 11.01 4.48 -12.73
CA PRO A 74 9.94 4.82 -11.79
C PRO A 74 8.52 4.84 -12.35
N TYR A 75 8.35 4.90 -13.66
CA TYR A 75 7.06 5.01 -14.35
C TYR A 75 6.62 3.72 -15.03
N PHE A 76 7.39 2.64 -14.93
CA PHE A 76 7.15 1.37 -15.62
C PHE A 76 7.01 1.49 -17.14
N THR A 77 7.72 2.45 -17.74
CA THR A 77 7.65 2.72 -19.18
C THR A 77 8.87 2.15 -19.91
N GLN A 78 8.75 2.08 -21.22
CA GLN A 78 9.88 1.72 -22.08
C GLN A 78 10.90 2.86 -22.15
N LEU A 79 12.15 2.53 -22.49
CA LEU A 79 13.24 3.47 -22.63
C LEU A 79 12.98 4.46 -23.78
N PRO A 80 12.82 5.77 -23.49
CA PRO A 80 12.71 6.77 -24.52
C PRO A 80 14.10 7.09 -25.13
N ALA A 81 14.18 7.12 -26.47
CA ALA A 81 15.47 7.24 -27.18
C ALA A 81 16.09 8.64 -27.09
N ASP A 82 15.26 9.68 -26.99
CA ASP A 82 15.68 11.07 -27.23
C ASP A 82 15.80 11.93 -25.95
N LEU A 83 15.84 11.29 -24.76
CA LEU A 83 16.02 11.99 -23.48
C LEU A 83 17.43 11.82 -22.93
N PRO A 84 17.94 12.81 -22.16
CA PRO A 84 19.22 12.69 -21.46
C PRO A 84 19.24 11.52 -20.46
N ASP A 85 20.39 10.94 -20.20
CA ASP A 85 20.55 9.83 -19.25
C ASP A 85 20.16 10.19 -17.80
N THR A 86 20.21 11.48 -17.48
CA THR A 86 19.79 12.01 -16.16
C THR A 86 18.27 12.11 -16.01
N HIS A 87 17.52 12.02 -17.11
CA HIS A 87 16.05 12.13 -17.06
C HIS A 87 15.41 10.96 -16.30
N PRO A 88 14.40 11.18 -15.42
CA PRO A 88 13.78 10.12 -14.64
C PRO A 88 13.27 8.91 -15.44
N LEU A 89 12.75 9.14 -16.65
CA LEU A 89 12.31 8.05 -17.55
C LEU A 89 13.47 7.18 -18.06
N ARG A 90 14.72 7.63 -17.92
CA ARG A 90 15.92 6.89 -18.33
C ARG A 90 16.67 6.26 -17.15
N ARG A 91 16.22 6.49 -15.92
CA ARG A 91 16.79 5.90 -14.70
C ARG A 91 16.17 4.53 -14.45
N PHE A 92 16.89 3.48 -14.82
CA PHE A 92 16.45 2.10 -14.68
C PHE A 92 17.10 1.44 -13.47
N TYR A 93 16.29 0.77 -12.68
CA TYR A 93 16.65 0.06 -11.48
C TYR A 93 16.27 -1.42 -11.60
N ASP A 94 17.04 -2.28 -10.97
CA ASP A 94 16.67 -3.67 -10.78
C ASP A 94 15.56 -3.73 -9.72
N ARG A 95 14.47 -4.38 -10.05
CA ARG A 95 13.32 -4.61 -9.19
C ARG A 95 13.14 -6.10 -9.00
N SER A 96 13.18 -6.53 -7.76
CA SER A 96 12.83 -7.89 -7.39
C SER A 96 11.71 -7.84 -6.37
N ASN A 97 10.56 -8.40 -6.74
CA ASN A 97 9.42 -8.50 -5.86
C ASN A 97 8.84 -9.89 -5.88
N ALA A 98 8.23 -10.28 -4.78
CA ALA A 98 7.46 -11.49 -4.68
C ALA A 98 6.08 -11.16 -4.13
N PHE A 99 5.05 -11.80 -4.66
CA PHE A 99 3.69 -11.66 -4.15
C PHE A 99 2.93 -12.97 -4.26
N VAL A 100 2.07 -13.22 -3.30
CA VAL A 100 1.14 -14.35 -3.33
C VAL A 100 -0.17 -13.87 -3.94
N PRO A 101 -0.59 -14.41 -5.10
CA PRO A 101 -1.87 -14.08 -5.72
C PRO A 101 -3.06 -14.53 -4.87
N ALA A 102 -4.17 -13.83 -5.04
CA ALA A 102 -5.39 -13.99 -4.26
C ALA A 102 -6.05 -15.37 -4.34
N ASP A 103 -5.88 -16.11 -5.44
CA ASP A 103 -6.41 -17.48 -5.63
C ASP A 103 -5.76 -18.53 -4.71
N ASN A 104 -4.66 -18.16 -4.03
CA ASN A 104 -4.00 -19.01 -3.04
C ASN A 104 -4.59 -18.85 -1.62
N PHE A 105 -5.52 -17.92 -1.41
CA PHE A 105 -6.17 -17.72 -0.12
C PHE A 105 -7.38 -18.63 0.00
N GLY A 106 -7.44 -19.41 1.07
CA GLY A 106 -8.58 -20.28 1.34
C GLY A 106 -9.86 -19.53 1.74
N GLU A 107 -10.96 -20.24 1.83
CA GLU A 107 -12.25 -19.69 2.29
C GLU A 107 -12.22 -19.22 3.75
N ASP A 108 -11.23 -19.69 4.52
CA ASP A 108 -10.96 -19.33 5.91
C ASP A 108 -9.91 -18.22 6.07
N SER A 109 -9.54 -17.53 4.97
CA SER A 109 -8.57 -16.45 4.97
C SER A 109 -9.08 -15.24 5.76
N ILE A 110 -8.27 -14.78 6.73
CA ILE A 110 -8.52 -13.57 7.49
C ILE A 110 -8.34 -12.34 6.58
N ILE A 111 -7.29 -12.36 5.74
CA ILE A 111 -6.96 -11.27 4.81
C ILE A 111 -8.09 -11.06 3.82
N ARG A 112 -8.59 -12.14 3.20
CA ARG A 112 -9.72 -12.08 2.28
C ARG A 112 -10.99 -11.64 2.99
N SER A 113 -11.28 -12.16 4.18
CA SER A 113 -12.46 -11.79 4.96
C SER A 113 -12.46 -10.31 5.32
N LEU A 114 -11.30 -9.73 5.64
CA LEU A 114 -11.15 -8.31 5.90
C LEU A 114 -11.38 -7.48 4.63
N TYR A 115 -10.79 -7.88 3.50
CA TYR A 115 -10.97 -7.20 2.21
C TYR A 115 -12.42 -7.22 1.74
N GLU A 116 -13.11 -8.35 1.91
CA GLU A 116 -14.50 -8.55 1.49
C GLU A 116 -15.52 -8.03 2.49
N TRP A 117 -15.07 -7.62 3.68
CA TRP A 117 -15.98 -7.12 4.71
C TRP A 117 -16.79 -5.92 4.20
N PRO A 118 -18.14 -5.96 4.30
CA PRO A 118 -19.02 -4.96 3.67
C PRO A 118 -18.76 -3.52 4.12
N ALA A 119 -18.23 -3.30 5.33
CA ALA A 119 -17.92 -1.96 5.82
C ALA A 119 -16.59 -1.41 5.28
N PHE A 120 -15.67 -2.27 4.80
CA PHE A 120 -14.31 -1.84 4.46
C PHE A 120 -14.25 -0.95 3.22
N ALA A 121 -14.80 -1.41 2.09
CA ALA A 121 -14.76 -0.65 0.84
C ALA A 121 -15.50 0.71 0.93
N PRO A 122 -16.70 0.81 1.54
CA PRO A 122 -17.36 2.11 1.77
C PRO A 122 -16.53 3.06 2.65
N PHE A 123 -15.86 2.54 3.69
CA PHE A 123 -14.95 3.35 4.51
C PHE A 123 -13.78 3.89 3.67
N ILE A 124 -13.13 3.05 2.87
CA ILE A 124 -12.04 3.49 1.99
C ILE A 124 -12.54 4.52 0.97
N GLN A 125 -13.70 4.30 0.36
CA GLN A 125 -14.30 5.27 -0.55
C GLN A 125 -14.49 6.65 0.09
N GLU A 126 -15.03 6.67 1.30
CA GLU A 126 -15.31 7.91 2.02
C GLU A 126 -14.04 8.66 2.41
N VAL A 127 -13.01 7.96 2.92
CA VAL A 127 -11.74 8.59 3.28
C VAL A 127 -10.96 9.10 2.07
N LEU A 128 -11.15 8.50 0.90
CA LEU A 128 -10.57 8.93 -0.37
C LEU A 128 -11.40 10.01 -1.08
N GLU A 129 -12.62 10.29 -0.60
CA GLU A 129 -13.58 11.23 -1.22
C GLU A 129 -13.92 10.89 -2.67
N GLU A 130 -13.89 9.61 -3.00
CA GLU A 130 -14.17 9.18 -4.36
C GLU A 130 -15.68 9.08 -4.61
N PRO A 131 -16.19 9.67 -5.69
CA PRO A 131 -17.64 9.64 -6.00
C PRO A 131 -18.11 8.23 -6.35
N SER A 132 -17.20 7.38 -6.83
CA SER A 132 -17.44 5.96 -7.10
C SER A 132 -16.18 5.16 -6.76
N PHE A 133 -16.37 4.01 -6.13
CA PHE A 133 -15.29 3.15 -5.72
C PHE A 133 -15.69 1.68 -5.94
N TYR A 134 -14.79 0.91 -6.52
CA TYR A 134 -15.03 -0.48 -6.84
C TYR A 134 -13.89 -1.34 -6.32
N ARG A 135 -14.22 -2.49 -5.77
CA ARG A 135 -13.20 -3.51 -5.51
C ARG A 135 -12.65 -4.01 -6.84
N TYR A 136 -11.36 -4.30 -6.86
CA TYR A 136 -10.73 -4.88 -8.03
C TYR A 136 -11.39 -6.23 -8.35
N ALA A 137 -11.75 -6.44 -9.61
CA ALA A 137 -12.55 -7.61 -10.01
C ALA A 137 -11.71 -8.80 -10.48
N ASP A 138 -10.38 -8.64 -10.61
CA ASP A 138 -9.48 -9.71 -11.01
C ASP A 138 -9.28 -10.68 -9.82
N PRO A 139 -9.71 -11.94 -9.92
CA PRO A 139 -9.63 -12.90 -8.82
C PRO A 139 -8.20 -13.31 -8.45
N LEU A 140 -7.20 -12.92 -9.23
CA LEU A 140 -5.79 -13.17 -8.94
C LEU A 140 -5.11 -12.00 -8.24
N ALA A 141 -5.68 -10.79 -8.35
CA ALA A 141 -5.03 -9.56 -7.90
C ALA A 141 -5.94 -8.63 -7.09
N ASP A 142 -7.13 -9.08 -6.68
CA ASP A 142 -8.06 -8.30 -5.86
C ASP A 142 -7.47 -8.03 -4.47
N VAL A 143 -6.76 -8.99 -3.89
CA VAL A 143 -5.94 -8.84 -2.70
C VAL A 143 -4.68 -9.71 -2.83
N VAL A 144 -3.52 -9.20 -2.47
CA VAL A 144 -2.25 -9.93 -2.60
C VAL A 144 -1.43 -9.78 -1.32
N ILE A 145 -0.60 -10.77 -1.01
CA ILE A 145 0.44 -10.64 0.00
C ILE A 145 1.76 -10.30 -0.70
N ASN A 146 2.31 -9.13 -0.44
CA ASN A 146 3.66 -8.80 -0.84
C ASN A 146 4.66 -9.46 0.11
N LEU A 147 5.65 -10.16 -0.45
CA LEU A 147 6.72 -10.81 0.30
C LEU A 147 7.99 -9.99 0.14
N ALA A 148 8.53 -9.51 1.26
CA ALA A 148 9.84 -8.87 1.31
C ALA A 148 10.86 -9.90 1.80
N GLU A 149 11.70 -10.38 0.88
CA GLU A 149 12.77 -11.34 1.15
C GLU A 149 14.12 -10.64 1.22
N GLU A 150 15.11 -11.24 1.85
CA GLU A 150 16.47 -10.70 1.93
C GLU A 150 17.02 -10.39 0.52
N GLY A 151 17.55 -9.19 0.33
CA GLY A 151 18.06 -8.70 -0.95
C GLY A 151 17.01 -8.30 -1.98
N ASN A 152 15.73 -8.44 -1.68
CA ASN A 152 14.66 -7.96 -2.52
C ASN A 152 14.26 -6.53 -2.12
N GLY A 153 13.72 -5.79 -3.07
CA GLY A 153 13.26 -4.43 -2.81
C GLY A 153 12.41 -3.86 -3.93
N PHE A 154 11.66 -2.85 -3.54
CA PHE A 154 10.89 -2.03 -4.45
C PHE A 154 11.67 -0.73 -4.65
N PRO A 155 12.37 -0.55 -5.80
CA PRO A 155 13.00 0.73 -6.10
C PRO A 155 11.95 1.81 -6.27
N TRP A 156 12.36 3.06 -6.20
CA TRP A 156 11.50 4.22 -6.40
C TRP A 156 10.58 4.06 -7.61
N HIS A 157 9.28 4.15 -7.39
CA HIS A 157 8.27 4.02 -8.43
C HIS A 157 6.98 4.77 -8.09
N PHE A 158 6.14 4.95 -9.08
CA PHE A 158 4.75 5.36 -8.92
C PHE A 158 3.85 4.17 -9.20
N ASP A 159 2.78 4.05 -8.44
CA ASP A 159 1.76 3.04 -8.74
C ASP A 159 0.98 3.37 -10.02
N THR A 160 0.41 2.33 -10.63
CA THR A 160 -0.53 2.47 -11.74
C THR A 160 -1.92 2.85 -11.26
N ASN A 161 -2.28 2.51 -10.03
CA ASN A 161 -3.54 2.85 -9.37
C ASN A 161 -3.44 4.22 -8.69
N ASN A 162 -4.54 4.95 -8.61
CA ASN A 162 -4.57 6.25 -7.93
C ASN A 162 -4.23 6.12 -6.45
N TYR A 163 -4.74 5.08 -5.82
CA TYR A 163 -4.59 4.81 -4.39
C TYR A 163 -4.19 3.36 -4.15
N THR A 164 -3.44 3.15 -3.10
CA THR A 164 -3.04 1.83 -2.61
C THR A 164 -3.36 1.74 -1.12
N VAL A 165 -3.91 0.60 -0.72
CA VAL A 165 -4.22 0.28 0.68
C VAL A 165 -3.36 -0.91 1.08
N THR A 166 -2.54 -0.73 2.12
CA THR A 166 -1.61 -1.75 2.59
C THR A 166 -1.83 -2.03 4.07
N LEU A 167 -1.93 -3.29 4.44
CA LEU A 167 -1.92 -3.74 5.83
C LEU A 167 -0.54 -4.30 6.15
N ALA A 168 0.15 -3.70 7.13
CA ALA A 168 1.40 -4.24 7.64
C ALA A 168 1.11 -5.46 8.50
N ILE A 169 1.71 -6.61 8.17
CA ILE A 169 1.53 -7.87 8.89
C ILE A 169 2.78 -8.26 9.66
N GLN A 170 3.95 -8.08 9.04
CA GLN A 170 5.24 -8.44 9.60
C GLN A 170 6.31 -7.47 9.08
N ASN A 171 7.19 -7.04 9.96
CA ASN A 171 8.32 -6.18 9.61
C ASN A 171 9.58 -6.99 9.34
N ALA A 172 10.49 -6.43 8.54
CA ALA A 172 11.85 -6.89 8.43
C ALA A 172 12.59 -6.68 9.78
N GLU A 173 13.58 -7.52 10.07
CA GLU A 173 14.45 -7.33 11.23
C GLU A 173 15.33 -6.08 11.09
N HIS A 174 15.72 -5.76 9.84
CA HIS A 174 16.52 -4.60 9.49
C HIS A 174 16.14 -4.07 8.11
N GLY A 175 16.01 -2.74 7.98
CA GLY A 175 15.64 -2.08 6.73
C GLY A 175 14.18 -2.30 6.34
N GLY A 176 13.83 -1.98 5.11
CA GLY A 176 12.48 -2.17 4.58
C GLY A 176 11.48 -1.11 5.03
N GLU A 177 11.96 0.03 5.53
CA GLU A 177 11.11 1.17 5.80
C GLU A 177 10.43 1.65 4.52
N PHE A 178 9.19 2.11 4.67
CA PHE A 178 8.49 2.72 3.56
C PHE A 178 8.91 4.19 3.42
N GLU A 179 9.55 4.50 2.31
CA GLU A 179 9.93 5.87 1.97
C GLU A 179 9.06 6.41 0.84
N PHE A 180 8.67 7.68 0.93
CA PHE A 180 7.88 8.33 -0.12
C PHE A 180 8.11 9.84 -0.19
N SER A 181 7.89 10.39 -1.38
CA SER A 181 7.86 11.82 -1.63
C SER A 181 6.42 12.24 -1.92
N PRO A 182 5.78 13.02 -1.00
CA PRO A 182 4.34 13.30 -1.05
C PRO A 182 3.91 14.11 -2.26
N ASN A 183 2.86 13.65 -2.95
CA ASN A 183 2.20 14.42 -4.01
C ASN A 183 3.18 15.04 -5.01
N LEU A 184 4.24 14.30 -5.36
CA LEU A 184 5.35 14.80 -6.18
C LEU A 184 4.91 15.12 -7.61
N ARG A 185 3.91 14.39 -8.14
CA ARG A 185 3.30 14.69 -9.43
C ARG A 185 1.78 14.90 -9.32
N THR A 186 1.19 15.46 -10.36
CA THR A 186 -0.25 15.71 -10.47
C THR A 186 -0.80 15.04 -11.76
N PRO A 187 -2.12 15.05 -12.00
CA PRO A 187 -2.68 14.54 -13.26
C PRO A 187 -2.20 15.27 -14.51
N THR A 188 -1.67 16.50 -14.37
CA THR A 188 -1.26 17.37 -15.48
C THR A 188 0.21 17.73 -15.48
N ASP A 189 0.97 17.31 -14.46
CA ASP A 189 2.40 17.61 -14.33
C ASP A 189 3.14 16.42 -13.70
N GLU A 190 4.07 15.84 -14.44
CA GLU A 190 4.93 14.75 -13.98
C GLU A 190 6.06 15.21 -13.06
N ASN A 191 6.36 16.53 -13.02
CA ASN A 191 7.40 17.13 -12.18
C ASN A 191 8.75 16.37 -12.27
N TYR A 192 9.24 16.17 -13.48
CA TYR A 192 10.48 15.40 -13.69
C TYR A 192 11.68 15.97 -12.94
N ASP A 193 11.73 17.28 -12.72
CA ASP A 193 12.83 17.91 -11.96
C ASP A 193 12.79 17.46 -10.48
N GLY A 194 11.61 17.51 -9.83
CA GLY A 194 11.44 17.05 -8.45
C GLY A 194 11.67 15.55 -8.32
N VAL A 195 11.19 14.75 -9.28
CA VAL A 195 11.46 13.30 -9.33
C VAL A 195 12.98 13.05 -9.46
N GLY A 196 13.66 13.82 -10.31
CA GLY A 196 15.12 13.74 -10.46
C GLY A 196 15.85 14.00 -9.15
N GLN A 197 15.45 15.02 -8.38
CA GLN A 197 16.03 15.35 -7.07
C GLN A 197 15.88 14.19 -6.07
N VAL A 198 14.70 13.56 -5.99
CA VAL A 198 14.51 12.36 -5.12
C VAL A 198 15.42 11.22 -5.56
N LEU A 199 15.47 10.94 -6.86
CA LEU A 199 16.33 9.89 -7.41
C LEU A 199 17.83 10.18 -7.25
N ASP A 200 18.21 11.45 -7.09
CA ASP A 200 19.58 11.89 -6.76
C ASP A 200 19.86 11.85 -5.24
N GLY A 201 18.85 11.50 -4.42
CA GLY A 201 19.00 11.29 -2.99
C GLY A 201 18.74 12.53 -2.13
N ASP A 202 17.96 13.50 -2.62
CA ASP A 202 17.56 14.67 -1.81
C ASP A 202 16.59 14.26 -0.69
N GLN A 203 17.14 14.09 0.50
CA GLN A 203 16.42 13.68 1.70
C GLN A 203 15.38 14.70 2.17
N SER A 204 15.45 15.95 1.72
CA SER A 204 14.48 17.00 2.12
C SER A 204 13.10 16.78 1.52
N LEU A 205 13.00 15.98 0.46
CA LEU A 205 11.77 15.62 -0.23
C LEU A 205 11.21 14.25 0.20
N ILE A 206 11.92 13.53 1.07
CA ILE A 206 11.60 12.14 1.43
C ILE A 206 11.02 12.09 2.84
N HIS A 207 9.92 11.36 2.98
CA HIS A 207 9.33 10.99 4.25
C HIS A 207 9.54 9.48 4.47
N THR A 208 9.94 9.09 5.66
CA THR A 208 10.06 7.70 6.07
C THR A 208 8.93 7.34 7.04
N LEU A 209 8.22 6.26 6.76
CA LEU A 209 7.19 5.72 7.65
C LEU A 209 7.67 4.43 8.30
N HIS A 210 7.56 4.40 9.62
CA HIS A 210 7.73 3.18 10.40
C HIS A 210 6.35 2.57 10.65
N LEU A 211 5.99 1.59 9.81
CA LEU A 211 4.77 0.83 9.95
C LEU A 211 4.99 -0.31 10.94
N GLU A 212 4.01 -0.51 11.82
CA GLU A 212 4.02 -1.63 12.76
C GLU A 212 2.98 -2.68 12.34
N PRO A 213 3.17 -3.96 12.68
CA PRO A 213 2.16 -4.97 12.41
C PRO A 213 0.78 -4.57 12.94
N GLY A 214 -0.22 -4.59 12.06
CA GLY A 214 -1.58 -4.13 12.34
C GLY A 214 -1.90 -2.73 11.82
N ASP A 215 -0.91 -1.95 11.37
CA ASP A 215 -1.15 -0.64 10.78
C ASP A 215 -1.76 -0.76 9.39
N LEU A 216 -2.82 0.01 9.14
CA LEU A 216 -3.42 0.15 7.82
C LEU A 216 -2.97 1.46 7.20
N GLN A 217 -2.26 1.38 6.08
CA GLN A 217 -1.80 2.52 5.30
C GLN A 217 -2.71 2.74 4.09
N ILE A 218 -3.07 4.00 3.84
CA ILE A 218 -3.83 4.44 2.66
C ILE A 218 -3.01 5.55 2.03
N PHE A 219 -2.56 5.39 0.78
CA PHE A 219 -1.72 6.40 0.15
C PHE A 219 -1.99 6.59 -1.34
N LYS A 220 -1.61 7.77 -1.85
CA LYS A 220 -1.75 8.18 -3.24
C LYS A 220 -0.56 7.67 -4.07
N GLY A 221 -0.48 6.36 -4.26
CA GLY A 221 0.67 5.71 -4.92
C GLY A 221 0.96 6.23 -6.33
N ARG A 222 -0.08 6.64 -7.08
CA ARG A 222 0.11 7.24 -8.40
C ARG A 222 0.80 8.61 -8.36
N TYR A 223 0.63 9.37 -7.28
CA TYR A 223 1.09 10.76 -7.20
C TYR A 223 2.28 10.96 -6.28
N SER A 224 2.58 9.99 -5.44
CA SER A 224 3.70 10.00 -4.51
C SER A 224 4.74 8.97 -4.94
N LEU A 225 5.93 9.41 -5.27
CA LEU A 225 7.05 8.53 -5.57
C LEU A 225 7.43 7.76 -4.29
N HIS A 226 7.54 6.44 -4.31
CA HIS A 226 7.76 5.62 -3.12
C HIS A 226 8.55 4.34 -3.42
#